data_c931af05726f761234c6643985d7de07
#
_entry.id   c931af05726f761234c6643985d7de07
#
_cell.length_a   1.000
_cell.length_b   1.000
_cell.length_c   1.000
_cell.angle_alpha   90.00
_cell.angle_beta   90.00
_cell.angle_gamma   90.00
#
_symmetry.space_group_name_H-M   'P 1'
#
loop_
_entity.id
_entity.type
_entity.pdbx_description
1 polymer ?
#
loop_
_entity_poly.entity_id
_entity_poly.type
_entity_poly.pdbx_seq_one_letter_code
_entity_poly.pdbx_strand_id
1 'polypeptide(L)'
;AETFNIDKSKTFLQTIKVEAENLINQKSLLECETPLTIRTVPMDNAFYNKLSGNAYVDVIPKNTSEDPDKFPAPKVTFSIPGTLSNIPYDIYIVTAPVEAYNPYATDEDRLPNRIRGILNFNNLDGKTQTKRLNAAESTSGSVDTLLIGSNVVFPTSAYGLAEPVVNLQILSQVSRNQTTQYSNTMHLDCIIFKPHVDEVEGE
;
A
#
# COMPACT_ATOMS: atom_id res chain seq x y z
N ALA A 1 -2.78 -21.40 41.75
CA ALA A 1 -2.17 -21.11 40.44
C ALA A 1 -3.18 -20.27 39.67
N GLU A 2 -2.96 -18.95 39.61
CA GLU A 2 -3.77 -18.09 38.75
C GLU A 2 -3.42 -18.40 37.29
N THR A 3 -4.37 -18.99 36.60
CA THR A 3 -4.28 -19.21 35.18
C THR A 3 -4.54 -17.86 34.50
N PHE A 4 -3.47 -17.21 34.05
CA PHE A 4 -3.61 -16.05 33.18
C PHE A 4 -4.28 -16.51 31.87
N ASN A 5 -5.55 -16.25 31.77
CA ASN A 5 -6.28 -16.47 30.53
C ASN A 5 -5.92 -15.31 29.58
N ILE A 6 -4.79 -15.45 28.90
CA ILE A 6 -4.45 -14.53 27.82
C ILE A 6 -5.48 -14.79 26.73
N ASP A 7 -6.37 -13.83 26.53
CA ASP A 7 -7.29 -13.86 25.40
C ASP A 7 -6.47 -13.78 24.10
N LYS A 8 -6.08 -14.95 23.62
CA LYS A 8 -5.27 -15.09 22.40
C LYS A 8 -5.94 -14.48 21.20
N SER A 9 -7.27 -14.35 21.21
CA SER A 9 -8.01 -13.72 20.11
C SER A 9 -7.71 -12.23 19.98
N LYS A 10 -7.49 -11.54 21.08
CA LYS A 10 -7.17 -10.09 21.08
C LYS A 10 -5.71 -9.81 20.72
N THR A 11 -4.80 -10.73 21.01
CA THR A 11 -3.36 -10.55 20.75
C THR A 11 -3.03 -10.74 19.26
N PHE A 12 -3.83 -11.53 18.53
CA PHE A 12 -3.62 -11.83 17.11
C PHE A 12 -4.43 -10.95 16.14
N LEU A 13 -5.33 -10.11 16.65
CA LEU A 13 -6.19 -9.24 15.84
C LEU A 13 -5.64 -7.82 15.68
N GLN A 14 -4.33 -7.65 15.70
CA GLN A 14 -3.72 -6.34 15.55
C GLN A 14 -3.67 -5.90 14.10
N THR A 15 -4.23 -4.71 13.82
CA THR A 15 -4.04 -4.03 12.55
C THR A 15 -2.61 -3.50 12.45
N ILE A 16 -1.95 -3.79 11.33
CA ILE A 16 -0.62 -3.29 11.01
C ILE A 16 -0.76 -2.18 9.99
N LYS A 17 -0.28 -1.00 10.34
CA LYS A 17 -0.27 0.18 9.49
C LYS A 17 1.16 0.62 9.23
N VAL A 18 1.51 0.79 7.97
CA VAL A 18 2.84 1.24 7.55
C VAL A 18 2.72 2.47 6.68
N GLU A 19 3.30 3.57 7.11
CA GLU A 19 3.32 4.81 6.36
C GLU A 19 4.31 4.73 5.19
N ALA A 20 3.90 5.17 4.00
CA ALA A 20 4.71 5.06 2.79
C ALA A 20 6.03 5.85 2.91
N GLU A 21 5.99 7.05 3.48
CA GLU A 21 7.18 7.86 3.73
C GLU A 21 8.14 7.20 4.73
N ASN A 22 7.63 6.47 5.72
CA ASN A 22 8.45 5.74 6.67
C ASN A 22 9.15 4.55 6.03
N LEU A 23 8.50 3.84 5.11
CA LEU A 23 9.12 2.77 4.34
C LEU A 23 10.34 3.27 3.56
N ILE A 24 10.28 4.47 3.02
CA ILE A 24 11.39 5.10 2.30
C ILE A 24 12.49 5.52 3.29
N ASN A 25 12.13 6.20 4.37
CA ASN A 25 13.06 6.72 5.37
C ASN A 25 13.80 5.60 6.11
N GLN A 26 13.15 4.47 6.35
CA GLN A 26 13.72 3.30 7.04
C GLN A 26 14.48 2.36 6.10
N LYS A 27 14.70 2.74 4.86
CA LYS A 27 15.35 1.92 3.84
C LYS A 27 14.65 0.57 3.56
N SER A 28 13.36 0.53 3.77
CA SER A 28 12.51 -0.61 3.38
C SER A 28 12.14 -0.59 1.89
N LEU A 29 12.54 0.44 1.17
CA LEU A 29 12.44 0.53 -0.27
C LEU A 29 13.44 -0.43 -0.91
N LEU A 30 12.95 -1.45 -1.60
CA LEU A 30 13.78 -2.44 -2.30
C LEU A 30 14.06 -2.03 -3.74
N GLU A 31 13.06 -1.53 -4.43
CA GLU A 31 13.16 -1.18 -5.85
C GLU A 31 12.23 -0.02 -6.18
N CYS A 32 12.76 0.97 -6.87
CA CYS A 32 11.97 2.00 -7.52
C CYS A 32 12.73 2.53 -8.73
N GLU A 33 12.21 2.25 -9.92
CA GLU A 33 12.78 2.73 -11.17
C GLU A 33 12.30 4.14 -11.54
N THR A 34 11.33 4.66 -10.82
CA THR A 34 10.67 5.94 -11.08
C THR A 34 10.97 6.95 -9.97
N PRO A 35 10.92 8.25 -10.25
CA PRO A 35 11.11 9.27 -9.22
C PRO A 35 10.11 9.15 -8.07
N LEU A 36 10.57 9.40 -6.86
CA LEU A 36 9.78 9.47 -5.63
C LEU A 36 9.92 10.85 -5.01
N THR A 37 8.83 11.39 -4.50
CA THR A 37 8.83 12.62 -3.73
C THR A 37 7.96 12.47 -2.50
N ILE A 38 8.52 12.76 -1.31
CA ILE A 38 7.73 12.84 -0.08
C ILE A 38 7.12 14.24 0.00
N ARG A 39 5.80 14.29 0.17
CA ARG A 39 5.02 15.51 0.31
C ARG A 39 4.54 15.64 1.75
N THR A 40 4.89 16.74 2.40
CA THR A 40 4.42 17.05 3.76
C THR A 40 3.21 17.96 3.70
N VAL A 41 2.15 17.63 4.42
CA VAL A 41 0.92 18.41 4.46
C VAL A 41 1.09 19.56 5.45
N PRO A 42 0.96 20.83 5.01
CA PRO A 42 1.05 21.98 5.90
C PRO A 42 -0.10 22.04 6.91
N MET A 43 0.14 22.67 8.07
CA MET A 43 -0.87 22.80 9.13
C MET A 43 -2.12 23.58 8.73
N ASP A 44 -2.01 24.47 7.76
CA ASP A 44 -3.11 25.29 7.24
C ASP A 44 -3.88 24.63 6.09
N ASN A 45 -3.45 23.43 5.66
CA ASN A 45 -4.13 22.67 4.62
C ASN A 45 -5.34 21.92 5.18
N ALA A 46 -6.43 21.85 4.40
CA ALA A 46 -7.66 21.19 4.79
C ALA A 46 -7.50 19.67 5.07
N PHE A 47 -6.44 19.05 4.56
CA PHE A 47 -6.12 17.62 4.77
C PHE A 47 -5.14 17.36 5.91
N TYR A 48 -4.69 18.41 6.61
CA TYR A 48 -3.87 18.24 7.80
C TYR A 48 -4.62 17.41 8.86
N ASN A 49 -3.95 16.43 9.44
CA ASN A 49 -4.51 15.39 10.34
C ASN A 49 -5.52 14.42 9.68
N LYS A 50 -5.68 14.44 8.37
CA LYS A 50 -6.46 13.44 7.63
C LYS A 50 -5.60 12.37 6.97
N LEU A 51 -4.32 12.66 6.77
CA LEU A 51 -3.31 11.72 6.29
C LEU A 51 -2.47 11.19 7.45
N SER A 52 -2.01 9.96 7.32
CA SER A 52 -1.11 9.36 8.28
C SER A 52 0.22 10.09 8.30
N GLY A 53 0.72 10.47 9.50
CA GLY A 53 1.97 11.23 9.61
C GLY A 53 1.97 12.62 8.95
N ASN A 54 0.83 13.09 8.45
CA ASN A 54 0.71 14.33 7.67
C ASN A 54 1.68 14.41 6.49
N ALA A 55 1.92 13.27 5.85
CA ALA A 55 2.77 13.16 4.67
C ALA A 55 2.22 12.08 3.73
N TYR A 56 2.60 12.13 2.49
CA TYR A 56 2.35 11.08 1.50
C TYR A 56 3.49 11.04 0.48
N VAL A 57 3.50 10.02 -0.35
CA VAL A 57 4.55 9.80 -1.34
C VAL A 57 3.96 9.86 -2.75
N ASP A 58 4.52 10.71 -3.59
CA ASP A 58 4.28 10.69 -5.02
C ASP A 58 5.24 9.72 -5.69
N VAL A 59 4.69 8.72 -6.38
CA VAL A 59 5.44 7.84 -7.28
C VAL A 59 5.17 8.31 -8.70
N ILE A 60 6.17 8.97 -9.27
CA ILE A 60 6.04 9.74 -10.51
C ILE A 60 6.48 8.88 -11.70
N PRO A 61 5.75 8.85 -12.83
CA PRO A 61 6.15 8.10 -14.00
C PRO A 61 7.50 8.61 -14.54
N LYS A 62 8.35 7.68 -14.93
CA LYS A 62 9.61 8.02 -15.60
C LYS A 62 9.30 8.66 -16.95
N ASN A 63 9.81 9.86 -17.18
CA ASN A 63 9.68 10.51 -18.47
C ASN A 63 10.63 9.83 -19.48
N THR A 64 10.10 8.94 -20.29
CA THR A 64 10.84 8.29 -21.35
C THR A 64 10.54 8.99 -22.68
N SER A 65 11.22 10.10 -22.92
CA SER A 65 11.22 10.75 -24.25
C SER A 65 11.84 9.88 -25.35
N GLU A 66 12.52 8.78 -24.96
CA GLU A 66 13.29 7.94 -25.87
C GLU A 66 12.48 6.76 -26.47
N ASP A 67 11.34 6.39 -25.89
CA ASP A 67 10.50 5.31 -26.43
C ASP A 67 9.01 5.61 -26.18
N PRO A 68 8.36 6.31 -27.13
CA PRO A 68 6.95 6.66 -27.01
C PRO A 68 6.00 5.45 -27.00
N ASP A 69 6.49 4.28 -27.39
CA ASP A 69 5.70 3.06 -27.41
C ASP A 69 5.71 2.33 -26.05
N LYS A 70 6.67 2.65 -25.19
CA LYS A 70 6.70 2.17 -23.81
C LYS A 70 6.04 3.18 -22.89
N PHE A 71 4.90 2.81 -22.36
CA PHE A 71 4.24 3.55 -21.32
C PHE A 71 4.71 2.99 -19.95
N PRO A 72 5.73 3.58 -19.31
CA PRO A 72 6.26 3.05 -18.07
C PRO A 72 5.27 3.32 -16.94
N ALA A 73 4.57 2.29 -16.52
CA ALA A 73 3.77 2.38 -15.31
C ALA A 73 4.70 2.63 -14.10
N PRO A 74 4.48 3.68 -13.30
CA PRO A 74 5.23 3.85 -12.07
C PRO A 74 4.95 2.68 -11.14
N LYS A 75 6.02 2.17 -10.54
CA LYS A 75 5.97 1.06 -9.59
C LYS A 75 7.00 1.25 -8.50
N VAL A 76 6.69 0.76 -7.32
CA VAL A 76 7.56 0.78 -6.17
C VAL A 76 7.42 -0.53 -5.41
N THR A 77 8.52 -1.10 -4.93
CA THR A 77 8.53 -2.33 -4.14
C THR A 77 9.09 -2.05 -2.75
N PHE A 78 8.31 -2.38 -1.74
CA PHE A 78 8.67 -2.25 -0.34
C PHE A 78 8.84 -3.62 0.31
N SER A 79 9.82 -3.72 1.22
CA SER A 79 9.86 -4.77 2.22
C SER A 79 8.99 -4.35 3.39
N ILE A 80 7.95 -5.11 3.69
CA ILE A 80 7.00 -4.77 4.75
C ILE A 80 7.63 -5.14 6.09
N PRO A 81 7.90 -4.17 6.98
CA PRO A 81 8.41 -4.43 8.30
C PRO A 81 7.30 -4.98 9.21
N GLY A 82 7.70 -5.78 10.19
CA GLY A 82 6.81 -6.30 11.21
C GLY A 82 6.42 -7.75 10.99
N THR A 83 5.80 -8.30 12.01
CA THR A 83 5.38 -9.70 12.07
C THR A 83 3.95 -9.82 11.61
N LEU A 84 3.73 -10.55 10.52
CA LEU A 84 2.41 -10.97 10.09
C LEU A 84 2.10 -12.34 10.72
N SER A 85 0.94 -12.45 11.34
CA SER A 85 0.48 -13.70 11.94
C SER A 85 -0.10 -14.64 10.87
N ASN A 86 -0.22 -15.92 11.20
CA ASN A 86 -0.86 -16.92 10.36
C ASN A 86 -2.40 -16.83 10.43
N ILE A 87 -2.91 -15.63 10.16
CA ILE A 87 -4.34 -15.34 10.07
C ILE A 87 -4.61 -14.66 8.75
N PRO A 88 -5.85 -14.66 8.25
CA PRO A 88 -6.21 -13.92 7.06
C PRO A 88 -6.13 -12.42 7.29
N TYR A 89 -5.66 -11.68 6.29
CA TYR A 89 -5.64 -10.23 6.29
C TYR A 89 -6.38 -9.67 5.10
N ASP A 90 -7.04 -8.55 5.32
CA ASP A 90 -7.46 -7.63 4.26
C ASP A 90 -6.38 -6.57 4.11
N ILE A 91 -6.00 -6.28 2.88
CA ILE A 91 -4.91 -5.38 2.56
C ILE A 91 -5.48 -4.15 1.87
N TYR A 92 -5.18 -2.99 2.45
CA TYR A 92 -5.62 -1.69 1.93
C TYR A 92 -4.42 -0.82 1.58
N ILE A 93 -4.60 0.00 0.55
CA ILE A 93 -3.75 1.14 0.27
C ILE A 93 -4.56 2.40 0.48
N VAL A 94 -4.04 3.33 1.27
CA VAL A 94 -4.63 4.65 1.44
C VAL A 94 -3.96 5.60 0.48
N THR A 95 -4.75 6.29 -0.32
CA THR A 95 -4.29 7.29 -1.28
C THR A 95 -4.63 8.69 -0.80
N ALA A 96 -3.72 9.62 -1.04
CA ALA A 96 -3.91 11.03 -0.77
C ALA A 96 -4.47 11.76 -2.00
N PRO A 97 -5.33 12.78 -1.83
CA PRO A 97 -5.63 13.70 -2.91
C PRO A 97 -4.45 14.63 -3.17
N VAL A 98 -4.23 15.03 -4.39
CA VAL A 98 -3.14 15.94 -4.74
C VAL A 98 -3.28 17.31 -4.06
N GLU A 99 -4.50 17.69 -3.73
CA GLU A 99 -4.82 18.90 -2.97
C GLU A 99 -4.27 18.88 -1.53
N ALA A 100 -3.87 17.73 -1.02
CA ALA A 100 -3.26 17.62 0.30
C ALA A 100 -1.97 18.44 0.42
N TYR A 101 -1.13 18.43 -0.58
CA TYR A 101 -0.08 19.42 -0.83
C TYR A 101 0.78 19.04 -2.05
N ASN A 102 0.55 19.66 -3.14
CA ASN A 102 1.49 19.70 -4.26
C ASN A 102 1.30 21.01 -5.04
N PRO A 103 2.17 22.02 -4.83
CA PRO A 103 2.06 23.31 -5.51
C PRO A 103 2.32 23.21 -7.02
N TYR A 104 2.88 22.10 -7.49
CA TYR A 104 3.21 21.85 -8.91
C TYR A 104 2.26 20.86 -9.56
N ALA A 105 1.15 20.51 -8.91
CA ALA A 105 0.19 19.57 -9.45
C ALA A 105 -0.41 20.08 -10.76
N THR A 106 -0.45 19.21 -11.75
CA THR A 106 -1.14 19.41 -13.02
C THR A 106 -2.60 18.92 -12.93
N ASP A 107 -3.42 19.25 -13.92
CA ASP A 107 -4.79 18.72 -14.00
C ASP A 107 -4.80 17.18 -14.09
N GLU A 108 -3.79 16.59 -14.73
CA GLU A 108 -3.63 15.14 -14.83
C GLU A 108 -3.35 14.51 -13.46
N ASP A 109 -2.56 15.17 -12.60
CA ASP A 109 -2.28 14.69 -11.25
C ASP A 109 -3.53 14.66 -10.36
N ARG A 110 -4.55 15.45 -10.70
CA ARG A 110 -5.82 15.54 -9.96
C ARG A 110 -6.82 14.46 -10.32
N LEU A 111 -6.54 13.65 -11.33
CA LEU A 111 -7.36 12.52 -11.71
C LEU A 111 -7.25 11.39 -10.68
N PRO A 112 -8.25 10.49 -10.60
CA PRO A 112 -8.19 9.33 -9.74
C PRO A 112 -6.96 8.44 -10.00
N ASN A 113 -6.47 7.75 -8.99
CA ASN A 113 -5.51 6.67 -9.16
C ASN A 113 -6.22 5.35 -9.44
N ARG A 114 -5.59 4.48 -10.21
CA ARG A 114 -5.92 3.08 -10.33
C ARG A 114 -4.69 2.26 -10.00
N ILE A 115 -4.74 1.52 -8.90
CA ILE A 115 -3.57 0.91 -8.26
C ILE A 115 -3.77 -0.58 -8.12
N ARG A 116 -2.69 -1.33 -8.29
CA ARG A 116 -2.62 -2.76 -8.01
C ARG A 116 -1.43 -3.06 -7.11
N GLY A 117 -1.59 -4.02 -6.21
CA GLY A 117 -0.49 -4.62 -5.46
C GLY A 117 -0.10 -5.99 -6.01
N ILE A 118 1.17 -6.34 -5.86
CA ILE A 118 1.70 -7.68 -6.09
C ILE A 118 2.52 -8.06 -4.86
N LEU A 119 2.15 -9.15 -4.20
CA LEU A 119 2.84 -9.68 -3.05
C LEU A 119 3.85 -10.74 -3.46
N ASN A 120 5.06 -10.68 -2.90
CA ASN A 120 6.06 -11.72 -2.96
C ASN A 120 6.42 -12.11 -1.53
N PHE A 121 6.33 -13.38 -1.20
CA PHE A 121 6.67 -13.92 0.11
C PHE A 121 7.15 -15.36 -0.01
N ASN A 122 7.87 -15.83 0.99
CA ASN A 122 8.39 -17.20 1.02
C ASN A 122 7.40 -18.13 1.71
N ASN A 123 7.19 -19.31 1.13
CA ASN A 123 6.52 -20.41 1.79
C ASN A 123 7.41 -21.00 2.90
N LEU A 124 6.83 -21.88 3.74
CA LEU A 124 7.54 -22.57 4.80
C LEU A 124 8.70 -23.45 4.30
N ASP A 125 8.65 -23.88 3.05
CA ASP A 125 9.71 -24.63 2.36
C ASP A 125 10.78 -23.75 1.71
N GLY A 126 10.71 -22.43 1.94
CA GLY A 126 11.65 -21.45 1.40
C GLY A 126 11.41 -21.04 -0.06
N LYS A 127 10.37 -21.58 -0.71
CA LYS A 127 10.05 -21.17 -2.09
C LYS A 127 9.31 -19.86 -2.11
N THR A 128 9.66 -19.00 -3.05
CA THR A 128 8.97 -17.72 -3.27
C THR A 128 7.60 -17.96 -3.88
N GLN A 129 6.61 -17.33 -3.29
CA GLN A 129 5.25 -17.27 -3.79
C GLN A 129 4.91 -15.85 -4.21
N THR A 130 4.28 -15.71 -5.37
CA THR A 130 3.79 -14.43 -5.89
C THR A 130 2.26 -14.45 -5.91
N LYS A 131 1.66 -13.42 -5.33
CA LYS A 131 0.21 -13.23 -5.35
C LYS A 131 -0.13 -11.88 -5.94
N ARG A 132 -0.83 -11.90 -7.07
CA ARG A 132 -1.37 -10.70 -7.70
C ARG A 132 -2.67 -10.30 -7.02
N LEU A 133 -2.72 -9.08 -6.49
CA LEU A 133 -3.89 -8.52 -5.83
C LEU A 133 -4.83 -7.84 -6.85
N ASN A 134 -6.00 -7.41 -6.39
CA ASN A 134 -6.98 -6.75 -7.24
C ASN A 134 -6.58 -5.30 -7.51
N ALA A 135 -6.93 -4.79 -8.70
CA ALA A 135 -6.86 -3.37 -8.96
C ALA A 135 -7.99 -2.64 -8.22
N ALA A 136 -7.69 -1.45 -7.72
CA ALA A 136 -8.67 -0.59 -7.08
C ALA A 136 -8.48 0.87 -7.53
N GLU A 137 -9.55 1.64 -7.50
CA GLU A 137 -9.61 3.00 -7.98
C GLU A 137 -9.91 3.96 -6.84
N SER A 138 -9.12 5.04 -6.75
CA SER A 138 -9.43 6.14 -5.85
C SER A 138 -10.45 7.08 -6.47
N THR A 139 -11.04 7.95 -5.65
CA THR A 139 -11.71 9.15 -6.12
C THR A 139 -10.70 10.29 -6.26
N SER A 140 -11.05 11.35 -6.94
CA SER A 140 -10.28 12.60 -6.90
C SER A 140 -10.76 13.48 -5.74
N GLY A 141 -9.85 14.16 -5.06
CA GLY A 141 -10.17 15.15 -4.03
C GLY A 141 -10.47 14.60 -2.64
N SER A 142 -10.27 13.31 -2.38
CA SER A 142 -10.48 12.68 -1.08
C SER A 142 -9.32 11.79 -0.66
N VAL A 143 -9.20 11.55 0.64
CA VAL A 143 -8.36 10.47 1.19
C VAL A 143 -9.17 9.19 1.07
N ASP A 144 -8.68 8.24 0.28
CA ASP A 144 -9.39 7.00 0.00
C ASP A 144 -8.65 5.79 0.54
N THR A 145 -9.40 4.86 1.10
CA THR A 145 -8.90 3.56 1.57
C THR A 145 -9.32 2.49 0.56
N LEU A 146 -8.37 1.97 -0.20
CA LEU A 146 -8.61 1.04 -1.28
C LEU A 146 -8.33 -0.39 -0.84
N LEU A 147 -9.34 -1.27 -0.91
CA LEU A 147 -9.17 -2.70 -0.68
C LEU A 147 -8.52 -3.33 -1.92
N ILE A 148 -7.29 -3.82 -1.78
CA ILE A 148 -6.54 -4.46 -2.85
C ILE A 148 -6.37 -5.96 -2.67
N GLY A 149 -6.53 -6.47 -1.46
CA GLY A 149 -6.48 -7.89 -1.17
C GLY A 149 -7.42 -8.27 -0.04
N SER A 150 -8.14 -9.37 -0.19
CA SER A 150 -9.06 -9.87 0.82
C SER A 150 -8.70 -11.30 1.20
N ASN A 151 -8.77 -11.61 2.49
CA ASN A 151 -8.54 -12.95 3.02
C ASN A 151 -7.18 -13.54 2.62
N VAL A 152 -6.12 -12.73 2.71
CA VAL A 152 -4.76 -13.12 2.35
C VAL A 152 -4.07 -13.74 3.55
N VAL A 153 -3.61 -14.99 3.41
CA VAL A 153 -2.90 -15.73 4.47
C VAL A 153 -1.41 -15.78 4.15
N PHE A 154 -0.59 -15.38 5.13
CA PHE A 154 0.87 -15.51 5.06
C PHE A 154 1.32 -16.73 5.87
N PRO A 155 2.08 -17.68 5.29
CA PRO A 155 2.57 -18.82 6.02
C PRO A 155 3.60 -18.37 7.07
N THR A 156 3.38 -18.79 8.32
CA THR A 156 4.33 -18.63 9.42
C THR A 156 4.71 -19.98 9.96
N SER A 157 5.94 -20.13 10.48
CA SER A 157 6.32 -21.37 11.13
C SER A 157 5.48 -21.60 12.40
N ALA A 158 5.16 -22.86 12.69
CA ALA A 158 4.43 -23.23 13.91
C ALA A 158 5.17 -22.82 15.20
N TYR A 159 6.48 -22.59 15.11
CA TYR A 159 7.35 -22.23 16.23
C TYR A 159 7.75 -20.75 16.24
N GLY A 160 7.25 -19.95 15.32
CA GLY A 160 7.61 -18.53 15.21
C GLY A 160 9.07 -18.25 14.84
N LEU A 161 9.81 -19.27 14.36
CA LEU A 161 11.26 -19.16 14.10
C LEU A 161 11.59 -18.56 12.73
N ALA A 162 10.65 -18.41 11.85
CA ALA A 162 10.85 -17.76 10.56
C ALA A 162 9.64 -16.84 10.29
N GLU A 163 9.88 -15.56 10.39
CA GLU A 163 8.89 -14.57 9.94
C GLU A 163 8.89 -14.52 8.41
N PRO A 164 7.72 -14.50 7.76
CA PRO A 164 7.68 -14.36 6.32
C PRO A 164 8.26 -13.01 5.94
N VAL A 165 9.22 -13.01 5.03
CA VAL A 165 9.66 -11.79 4.36
C VAL A 165 8.61 -11.48 3.31
N VAL A 166 7.87 -10.40 3.51
CA VAL A 166 6.82 -9.95 2.61
C VAL A 166 7.29 -8.71 1.86
N ASN A 167 7.36 -8.83 0.55
CA ASN A 167 7.60 -7.69 -0.33
C ASN A 167 6.30 -7.34 -1.04
N LEU A 168 5.95 -6.06 -1.00
CA LEU A 168 4.78 -5.53 -1.68
C LEU A 168 5.21 -4.58 -2.78
N GLN A 169 4.92 -4.96 -4.02
CA GLN A 169 5.03 -4.06 -5.17
C GLN A 169 3.69 -3.35 -5.36
N ILE A 170 3.74 -2.04 -5.45
CA ILE A 170 2.58 -1.18 -5.76
C ILE A 170 2.84 -0.56 -7.13
N LEU A 171 1.89 -0.71 -8.03
CA LEU A 171 2.02 -0.20 -9.39
C LEU A 171 0.75 0.50 -9.86
N SER A 172 0.92 1.49 -10.72
CA SER A 172 -0.17 2.12 -11.44
C SER A 172 -0.72 1.16 -12.50
N GLN A 173 -2.03 0.93 -12.47
CA GLN A 173 -2.73 0.05 -13.41
C GLN A 173 -3.46 0.90 -14.48
N VAL A 174 -2.77 1.92 -14.98
CA VAL A 174 -3.28 2.86 -15.99
C VAL A 174 -2.61 2.53 -17.32
N SER A 175 -3.42 2.26 -18.35
CA SER A 175 -2.93 2.05 -19.71
C SER A 175 -2.82 3.39 -20.45
N ARG A 176 -2.08 3.40 -21.58
CA ARG A 176 -1.86 4.60 -22.40
C ARG A 176 -3.15 5.31 -22.81
N ASN A 177 -4.20 4.58 -23.12
CA ASN A 177 -5.50 5.12 -23.53
C ASN A 177 -6.39 5.54 -22.35
N GLN A 178 -5.94 5.40 -21.11
CA GLN A 178 -6.67 5.75 -19.88
C GLN A 178 -6.12 7.00 -19.18
N THR A 179 -5.13 7.67 -19.76
CA THR A 179 -4.45 8.84 -19.15
C THR A 179 -5.33 10.07 -19.04
N THR A 180 -6.47 10.10 -19.71
CA THR A 180 -7.52 11.13 -19.55
C THR A 180 -8.52 10.81 -18.43
N GLN A 181 -8.49 9.59 -17.89
CA GLN A 181 -9.40 9.12 -16.85
C GLN A 181 -8.70 8.96 -15.50
N TYR A 182 -7.41 8.57 -15.51
CA TYR A 182 -6.63 8.29 -14.31
C TYR A 182 -5.28 9.00 -14.34
N SER A 183 -4.83 9.43 -13.17
CA SER A 183 -3.46 9.89 -12.98
C SER A 183 -2.49 8.72 -13.00
N ASN A 184 -1.41 8.85 -13.74
CA ASN A 184 -0.33 7.89 -13.72
C ASN A 184 0.62 8.08 -12.52
N THR A 185 0.63 9.24 -11.89
CA THR A 185 1.31 9.48 -10.63
C THR A 185 0.50 8.90 -9.49
N MET A 186 1.09 8.00 -8.70
CA MET A 186 0.44 7.46 -7.51
C MET A 186 0.71 8.33 -6.30
N HIS A 187 -0.33 8.59 -5.49
CA HIS A 187 -0.26 9.38 -4.27
C HIS A 187 -0.49 8.47 -3.06
N LEU A 188 0.58 7.92 -2.48
CA LEU A 188 0.50 6.88 -1.46
C LEU A 188 0.67 7.45 -0.05
N ASP A 189 -0.34 7.28 0.81
CA ASP A 189 -0.27 7.64 2.22
C ASP A 189 0.26 6.46 3.05
N CYS A 190 -0.49 5.38 3.15
CA CYS A 190 -0.09 4.22 3.94
C CYS A 190 -0.65 2.91 3.40
N ILE A 191 -0.09 1.81 3.92
CA ILE A 191 -0.52 0.44 3.67
C ILE A 191 -1.06 -0.13 4.98
N ILE A 192 -2.23 -0.78 4.92
CA ILE A 192 -2.88 -1.35 6.09
C ILE A 192 -3.09 -2.85 5.86
N PHE A 193 -2.60 -3.65 6.80
CA PHE A 193 -2.92 -5.08 6.94
C PHE A 193 -3.90 -5.22 8.10
N LYS A 194 -5.16 -5.43 7.78
CA LYS A 194 -6.22 -5.58 8.78
C LYS A 194 -6.63 -7.05 8.87
N PRO A 195 -6.68 -7.65 10.08
CA PRO A 195 -7.22 -9.00 10.22
C PRO A 195 -8.60 -9.12 9.58
N HIS A 196 -8.76 -10.14 8.74
CA HIS A 196 -10.04 -10.43 8.10
C HIS A 196 -11.01 -11.00 9.14
N VAL A 197 -12.18 -10.40 9.23
CA VAL A 197 -13.28 -10.91 10.09
C VAL A 197 -14.40 -11.31 9.15
N ASP A 198 -14.78 -12.58 9.20
CA ASP A 198 -15.98 -13.02 8.51
C ASP A 198 -17.18 -12.26 9.06
N GLU A 199 -17.98 -11.69 8.18
CA GLU A 199 -19.24 -11.09 8.58
C GLU A 199 -20.08 -12.25 9.17
N VAL A 200 -20.36 -12.18 10.47
CA VAL A 200 -21.36 -13.05 11.07
C VAL A 200 -22.67 -12.63 10.47
N GLU A 201 -23.23 -13.47 9.58
CA GLU A 201 -24.59 -13.28 9.10
C GLU A 201 -25.47 -13.19 10.35
N GLY A 202 -25.99 -12.00 10.61
CA GLY A 202 -26.88 -11.75 11.72
C GLY A 202 -28.15 -12.57 11.53
N GLU A 203 -28.51 -13.31 12.57
CA GLU A 203 -29.83 -13.94 12.72
C GLU A 203 -30.95 -12.91 12.64
#